data_860c3d4078f97ae7572c13f777bc494a
#
_entry.id   860c3d4078f97ae7572c13f777bc494a
#
_cell.length_a   1.000
_cell.length_b   1.000
_cell.length_c   1.000
_cell.angle_alpha   90.00
_cell.angle_beta   90.00
_cell.angle_gamma   90.00
#
_symmetry.space_group_name_H-M   'P 1'
#
loop_
_entity.id
_entity.type
_entity.pdbx_description
1 polymer ?
#
loop_
_entity_poly.entity_id
_entity_poly.type
_entity_poly.pdbx_seq_one_letter_code
_entity_poly.pdbx_strand_id
1 'polypeptide(L)'
;MKNLNGIEYLVGNKNISKRSVLPYDNNICDFLGDLSDELNSNSESKNYPDIKTLAFWCRRQNINNLKKKFLSNETRVGLGLIFHITPSNIPTNFAYSLIFGLITG
;
A
#
# COMPACT_ATOMS: atom_id res chain seq x y z
N MET A 1 10.74 -1.73 20.22
CA MET A 1 10.41 -1.48 21.64
C MET A 1 9.43 -2.53 22.12
N LYS A 2 9.82 -3.35 23.10
CA LYS A 2 8.90 -4.33 23.69
C LYS A 2 7.98 -3.64 24.68
N ASN A 3 6.68 -3.92 24.60
CA ASN A 3 5.75 -3.55 25.66
C ASN A 3 5.56 -4.70 26.65
N LEU A 4 4.81 -4.46 27.74
CA LEU A 4 4.57 -5.45 28.81
C LEU A 4 3.81 -6.70 28.32
N ASN A 5 3.21 -6.67 27.12
CA ASN A 5 2.45 -7.78 26.54
C ASN A 5 3.28 -8.57 25.52
N GLY A 6 4.59 -8.34 25.42
CA GLY A 6 5.46 -9.03 24.49
C GLY A 6 5.31 -8.63 23.02
N ILE A 7 4.57 -7.57 22.74
CA ILE A 7 4.43 -7.02 21.40
C ILE A 7 5.52 -6.00 21.13
N GLU A 8 6.24 -6.18 20.03
CA GLU A 8 7.26 -5.25 19.57
C GLU A 8 6.76 -4.49 18.34
N TYR A 9 6.86 -3.15 18.39
CA TYR A 9 6.45 -2.29 17.27
C TYR A 9 7.70 -1.91 16.49
N LEU A 10 7.85 -2.47 15.29
CA LEU A 10 8.97 -2.14 14.39
C LEU A 10 8.77 -0.77 13.75
N VAL A 11 7.54 -0.43 13.44
CA VAL A 11 7.13 0.86 12.89
C VAL A 11 5.84 1.28 13.58
N GLY A 12 5.72 2.55 13.92
CA GLY A 12 4.55 3.06 14.61
C GLY A 12 4.53 2.75 16.10
N ASN A 13 3.35 2.72 16.68
CA ASN A 13 3.15 2.49 18.11
C ASN A 13 1.75 1.90 18.38
N LYS A 14 1.44 1.65 19.65
CA LYS A 14 0.16 1.10 20.08
C LYS A 14 -1.06 2.00 19.82
N ASN A 15 -0.85 3.27 19.54
CA ASN A 15 -1.94 4.23 19.29
C ASN A 15 -2.35 4.15 17.81
N ILE A 16 -3.22 3.22 17.52
CA ILE A 16 -3.71 2.97 16.16
C ILE A 16 -4.90 3.88 15.88
N SER A 17 -4.85 4.61 14.76
CA SER A 17 -5.99 5.38 14.30
C SER A 17 -7.14 4.45 13.94
N LYS A 18 -8.32 4.75 14.45
CA LYS A 18 -9.56 4.02 14.12
C LYS A 18 -10.32 4.66 12.97
N ARG A 19 -9.84 5.78 12.45
CA ARG A 19 -10.46 6.44 11.30
C ARG A 19 -10.00 5.79 10.01
N SER A 20 -10.96 5.40 9.19
CA SER A 20 -10.71 5.02 7.81
C SER A 20 -10.75 6.26 6.92
N VAL A 21 -10.06 6.19 5.79
CA VAL A 21 -10.23 7.16 4.70
C VAL A 21 -11.13 6.55 3.63
N LEU A 22 -11.53 7.33 2.64
CA LEU A 22 -12.29 6.77 1.52
C LEU A 22 -11.40 5.89 0.65
N PRO A 23 -11.96 4.84 0.01
CA PRO A 23 -11.22 4.06 -0.97
C PRO A 23 -10.63 4.96 -2.06
N TYR A 24 -9.41 4.68 -2.48
CA TYR A 24 -8.67 5.51 -3.44
C TYR A 24 -8.53 6.98 -3.01
N ASP A 25 -8.30 7.21 -1.72
CA ASP A 25 -8.01 8.54 -1.20
C ASP A 25 -6.88 9.21 -1.99
N ASN A 26 -7.01 10.51 -2.27
CA ASN A 26 -6.05 11.23 -3.10
C ASN A 26 -4.63 11.18 -2.54
N ASN A 27 -4.47 11.30 -1.22
CA ASN A 27 -3.15 11.22 -0.60
C ASN A 27 -2.51 9.84 -0.78
N ILE A 28 -3.31 8.78 -0.71
CA ILE A 28 -2.84 7.42 -0.95
C ILE A 28 -2.44 7.23 -2.42
N CYS A 29 -3.25 7.71 -3.35
CA CYS A 29 -2.94 7.65 -4.78
C CYS A 29 -1.66 8.42 -5.11
N ASP A 30 -1.47 9.59 -4.53
CA ASP A 30 -0.26 10.40 -4.69
C ASP A 30 0.96 9.67 -4.11
N PHE A 31 0.83 9.08 -2.94
CA PHE A 31 1.89 8.27 -2.33
C PHE A 31 2.32 7.12 -3.24
N LEU A 32 1.37 6.38 -3.80
CA LEU A 32 1.67 5.26 -4.70
C LEU A 32 2.35 5.73 -5.99
N GLY A 33 1.94 6.87 -6.53
CA GLY A 33 2.60 7.48 -7.67
C GLY A 33 4.04 7.89 -7.37
N ASP A 34 4.26 8.51 -6.22
CA ASP A 34 5.60 8.89 -5.76
C ASP A 34 6.49 7.67 -5.52
N LEU A 35 5.91 6.61 -4.94
CA LEU A 35 6.61 5.35 -4.75
C LEU A 35 7.04 4.75 -6.09
N SER A 36 6.17 4.75 -7.08
CA SER A 36 6.49 4.30 -8.44
C SER A 36 7.67 5.09 -9.02
N ASP A 37 7.64 6.40 -8.91
CA ASP A 37 8.70 7.29 -9.42
C ASP A 37 10.03 7.00 -8.70
N GLU A 38 10.00 6.86 -7.39
CA GLU A 38 11.18 6.56 -6.58
C GLU A 38 11.81 5.20 -6.95
N LEU A 39 10.99 4.16 -7.06
CA LEU A 39 11.46 2.83 -7.44
C LEU A 39 12.02 2.81 -8.86
N ASN A 40 11.45 3.57 -9.79
CA ASN A 40 11.94 3.66 -11.16
C ASN A 40 13.25 4.44 -11.28
N SER A 41 13.46 5.45 -10.45
CA SER A 41 14.67 6.26 -10.44
C SER A 41 15.84 5.62 -9.69
N ASN A 42 15.57 4.68 -8.81
CA ASN A 42 16.60 4.00 -8.04
C ASN A 42 17.40 3.04 -8.93
N SER A 43 18.73 3.23 -8.98
CA SER A 43 19.61 2.42 -9.82
C SER A 43 19.67 0.95 -9.41
N GLU A 44 19.51 0.65 -8.13
CA GLU A 44 19.53 -0.73 -7.62
C GLU A 44 18.29 -1.53 -8.07
N SER A 45 17.16 -0.87 -8.26
CA SER A 45 15.92 -1.50 -8.71
C SER A 45 16.05 -2.19 -10.06
N LYS A 46 17.00 -1.78 -10.89
CA LYS A 46 17.25 -2.39 -12.21
C LYS A 46 17.63 -3.87 -12.11
N ASN A 47 18.23 -4.26 -10.99
CA ASN A 47 18.67 -5.63 -10.76
C ASN A 47 17.57 -6.54 -10.21
N TYR A 48 16.38 -6.00 -9.94
CA TYR A 48 15.27 -6.73 -9.31
C TYR A 48 14.00 -6.57 -10.16
N PRO A 49 13.72 -7.52 -11.06
CA PRO A 49 12.54 -7.45 -11.94
C PRO A 49 11.21 -7.36 -11.19
N ASP A 50 11.09 -7.99 -10.03
CA ASP A 50 9.90 -7.93 -9.19
C ASP A 50 9.63 -6.52 -8.64
N ILE A 51 10.67 -5.78 -8.28
CA ILE A 51 10.55 -4.37 -7.88
C ILE A 51 10.11 -3.50 -9.06
N LYS A 52 10.65 -3.76 -10.25
CA LYS A 52 10.23 -3.06 -11.47
C LYS A 52 8.76 -3.30 -11.79
N THR A 53 8.30 -4.52 -11.62
CA THR A 53 6.89 -4.88 -11.79
C THR A 53 6.00 -4.15 -10.79
N LEU A 54 6.41 -4.09 -9.53
CA LEU A 54 5.70 -3.34 -8.49
C LEU A 54 5.62 -1.85 -8.82
N ALA A 55 6.74 -1.24 -9.23
CA ALA A 55 6.77 0.16 -9.63
C ALA A 55 5.83 0.44 -10.81
N PHE A 56 5.82 -0.42 -11.80
CA PHE A 56 4.92 -0.31 -12.95
C PHE A 56 3.45 -0.40 -12.54
N TRP A 57 3.14 -1.31 -11.60
CA TRP A 57 1.77 -1.47 -11.11
C TRP A 57 1.30 -0.24 -10.33
N CYS A 58 2.17 0.39 -9.53
CA CYS A 58 1.86 1.57 -8.73
C CYS A 58 1.79 2.88 -9.53
N ARG A 59 2.14 2.88 -10.82
CA ARG A 59 2.16 4.11 -11.61
C ARG A 59 0.79 4.80 -11.61
N ARG A 60 0.80 6.13 -11.65
CA ARG A 60 -0.39 6.99 -11.52
C ARG A 60 -1.50 6.59 -12.48
N GLN A 61 -1.16 6.32 -13.72
CA GLN A 61 -2.14 5.94 -14.73
C GLN A 61 -2.87 4.65 -14.37
N ASN A 62 -2.14 3.64 -13.88
CA ASN A 62 -2.76 2.37 -13.48
C ASN A 62 -3.69 2.56 -12.27
N ILE A 63 -3.24 3.28 -11.25
CA ILE A 63 -4.03 3.56 -10.06
C ILE A 63 -5.28 4.37 -10.43
N ASN A 64 -5.18 5.36 -11.31
CA ASN A 64 -6.33 6.12 -11.78
C ASN A 64 -7.33 5.24 -12.55
N ASN A 65 -6.85 4.32 -13.36
CA ASN A 65 -7.70 3.39 -14.09
C ASN A 65 -8.45 2.44 -13.14
N LEU A 66 -7.76 1.94 -12.12
CA LEU A 66 -8.38 1.11 -11.08
C LEU A 66 -9.41 1.90 -10.28
N LYS A 67 -9.10 3.13 -9.93
CA LYS A 67 -10.02 4.03 -9.24
C LYS A 67 -11.32 4.21 -10.03
N LYS A 68 -11.22 4.50 -11.32
CA LYS A 68 -12.39 4.68 -12.19
C LYS A 68 -13.26 3.43 -12.27
N LYS A 69 -12.64 2.25 -12.32
CA LYS A 69 -13.37 0.98 -12.33
C LYS A 69 -14.07 0.70 -11.00
N PHE A 70 -13.41 1.01 -9.89
CA PHE A 70 -13.88 0.64 -8.55
C PHE A 70 -14.91 1.61 -7.99
N LEU A 71 -14.74 2.92 -8.26
CA LEU A 71 -15.61 3.98 -7.78
C LEU A 71 -16.68 4.36 -8.83
N SER A 72 -17.31 3.37 -9.47
CA SER A 72 -18.38 3.64 -10.43
C SER A 72 -19.56 4.34 -9.74
N ASN A 73 -20.73 3.77 -9.65
CA ASN A 73 -21.91 4.48 -9.16
C ASN A 73 -22.29 4.18 -7.71
N GLU A 74 -21.44 3.46 -6.98
CA GLU A 74 -21.74 3.03 -5.62
C GLU A 74 -20.97 3.87 -4.59
N THR A 75 -21.63 4.25 -3.50
CA THR A 75 -20.96 4.83 -2.34
C THR A 75 -20.20 3.74 -1.60
N ARG A 76 -18.90 3.96 -1.41
CA ARG A 76 -18.02 3.03 -0.69
C ARG A 76 -17.40 3.72 0.50
N VAL A 77 -17.16 2.96 1.56
CA VAL A 77 -16.46 3.41 2.77
C VAL A 77 -15.17 2.63 2.93
N GLY A 78 -14.19 3.23 3.62
CA GLY A 78 -12.93 2.57 3.89
C GLY A 78 -13.07 1.40 4.86
N LEU A 79 -12.17 0.42 4.73
CA LEU A 79 -12.12 -0.74 5.62
C LEU A 79 -11.56 -0.41 7.01
N GLY A 80 -10.74 0.63 7.12
CA GLY A 80 -10.10 1.00 8.37
C GLY A 80 -8.92 0.11 8.72
N LEU A 81 -8.89 -0.42 9.94
CA LEU A 81 -7.79 -1.25 10.40
C LEU A 81 -7.77 -2.61 9.69
N ILE A 82 -6.61 -2.96 9.13
CA ILE A 82 -6.41 -4.23 8.43
C ILE A 82 -5.22 -4.95 9.06
N PHE A 83 -5.38 -6.25 9.27
CA PHE A 83 -4.31 -7.14 9.72
C PHE A 83 -3.84 -8.00 8.56
N HIS A 84 -2.51 -8.00 8.30
CA HIS A 84 -1.91 -8.74 7.19
C HIS A 84 -1.05 -9.88 7.68
N ILE A 85 -1.24 -11.07 7.08
CA ILE A 85 -0.31 -12.19 7.17
C ILE A 85 0.09 -12.52 5.74
N THR A 86 1.35 -12.28 5.40
CA THR A 86 1.84 -12.43 4.03
C THR A 86 2.84 -13.56 3.92
N PRO A 87 2.82 -14.34 2.82
CA PRO A 87 3.81 -15.39 2.59
C PRO A 87 5.18 -14.78 2.27
N SER A 88 6.23 -15.52 2.54
CA SER A 88 7.62 -15.09 2.32
C SER A 88 8.25 -15.66 1.03
N ASN A 89 7.49 -16.41 0.25
CA ASN A 89 7.98 -17.08 -0.96
C ASN A 89 8.31 -16.08 -2.10
N ILE A 90 7.66 -14.93 -2.14
CA ILE A 90 7.94 -13.84 -3.08
C ILE A 90 8.23 -12.57 -2.26
N PRO A 91 9.42 -11.95 -2.42
CA PRO A 91 9.82 -10.81 -1.59
C PRO A 91 8.89 -9.61 -1.62
N THR A 92 8.19 -9.38 -2.74
CA THR A 92 7.29 -8.22 -2.90
C THR A 92 5.84 -8.49 -2.47
N ASN A 93 5.48 -9.68 -2.02
CA ASN A 93 4.11 -9.99 -1.62
C ASN A 93 3.58 -9.07 -0.51
N PHE A 94 4.41 -8.75 0.48
CA PHE A 94 4.01 -7.83 1.54
C PHE A 94 3.64 -6.45 1.01
N ALA A 95 4.34 -5.99 -0.02
CA ALA A 95 4.11 -4.67 -0.61
C ALA A 95 2.74 -4.61 -1.31
N TYR A 96 2.40 -5.62 -2.10
CA TYR A 96 1.07 -5.70 -2.73
C TYR A 96 -0.05 -5.74 -1.70
N SER A 97 0.12 -6.56 -0.66
CA SER A 97 -0.84 -6.64 0.44
C SER A 97 -1.04 -5.29 1.13
N LEU A 98 0.06 -4.60 1.44
CA LEU A 98 0.02 -3.25 2.02
C LEU A 98 -0.69 -2.25 1.11
N ILE A 99 -0.35 -2.25 -0.17
CA ILE A 99 -0.93 -1.33 -1.16
C ILE A 99 -2.44 -1.54 -1.28
N PHE A 100 -2.90 -2.78 -1.39
CA PHE A 100 -4.34 -3.07 -1.42
C PHE A 100 -5.03 -2.62 -0.13
N GLY A 101 -4.40 -2.79 1.02
CA GLY A 101 -4.91 -2.27 2.28
C GLY A 101 -5.06 -0.76 2.28
N LEU A 102 -4.05 -0.05 1.79
CA LEU A 102 -4.09 1.41 1.69
C LEU A 102 -5.16 1.92 0.73
N ILE A 103 -5.30 1.27 -0.43
CA ILE A 103 -6.29 1.66 -1.46
C ILE A 103 -7.72 1.50 -0.94
N THR A 104 -7.97 0.50 -0.14
CA THR A 104 -9.32 0.23 0.37
C THR A 104 -9.74 1.14 1.52
N GLY A 105 -8.86 1.99 2.02
CA GLY A 105 -9.15 2.96 3.08
C GLY A 105 -9.18 2.34 4.46
#